data_9f7957c7707f3ec47926d4685dbecd57
#
_entry.id   9f7957c7707f3ec47926d4685dbecd57
#
_cell.length_a   1.000
_cell.length_b   1.000
_cell.length_c   1.000
_cell.angle_alpha   90.00
_cell.angle_beta   90.00
_cell.angle_gamma   90.00
#
_symmetry.space_group_name_H-M   'P 1'
#
loop_
_entity.id
_entity.type
_entity.pdbx_description
1 polymer ?
#
loop_
_entity_poly.entity_id
_entity_poly.type
_entity_poly.pdbx_seq_one_letter_code
_entity_poly.pdbx_strand_id
1 'polypeptide(L)'
;MLGLLAESPASGYDLMKMFNASLANVWPATQSQVYGELTKLTTAGLVEVAAHGPRGRKEYAITGDGLAELRHWLTDVDPSGPQRHDGLLRVFFLGIVTPLEAQTFLLHQAERAARYRTTLEDLDETADWDEEMISVYGRIALEYGLRMSATQEEWARWAADEVTSAKARKASELARERHKERTEQEKQEEK
;
A
#
# COMPACT_ATOMS: atom_id res chain seq x y z
N MET A 1 14.96 0.14 5.77
CA MET A 1 16.02 -0.58 6.52
C MET A 1 16.83 0.39 7.39
N LEU A 2 17.36 1.49 6.84
CA LEU A 2 18.12 2.48 7.64
C LEU A 2 17.34 2.98 8.86
N GLY A 3 16.04 3.27 8.70
CA GLY A 3 15.21 3.75 9.81
C GLY A 3 15.09 2.76 10.98
N LEU A 4 14.99 1.46 10.71
CA LEU A 4 14.98 0.42 11.77
C LEU A 4 16.34 0.31 12.48
N LEU A 5 17.43 0.45 11.72
CA LEU A 5 18.78 0.41 12.28
C LEU A 5 19.19 1.72 13.00
N ALA A 6 18.45 2.79 12.80
CA ALA A 6 18.70 4.06 13.49
C ALA A 6 18.34 3.99 14.99
N GLU A 7 17.46 3.08 15.40
CA GLU A 7 17.15 2.85 16.83
C GLU A 7 18.21 1.98 17.51
N SER A 8 18.54 0.84 16.91
CA SER A 8 19.54 -0.07 17.48
C SER A 8 20.12 -1.00 16.43
N PRO A 9 21.36 -1.49 16.64
CA PRO A 9 21.91 -2.60 15.85
C PRO A 9 21.02 -3.84 15.94
N ALA A 10 20.81 -4.52 14.79
CA ALA A 10 19.93 -5.67 14.74
C ALA A 10 20.38 -6.70 13.70
N SER A 11 20.04 -7.98 13.89
CA SER A 11 20.28 -8.99 12.86
C SER A 11 19.22 -8.92 11.75
N GLY A 12 19.55 -9.48 10.58
CA GLY A 12 18.58 -9.56 9.48
C GLY A 12 17.26 -10.26 9.85
N TYR A 13 17.31 -11.21 10.79
CA TYR A 13 16.12 -11.89 11.32
C TYR A 13 15.29 -10.94 12.22
N ASP A 14 15.94 -10.19 13.11
CA ASP A 14 15.24 -9.24 13.98
C ASP A 14 14.66 -8.09 13.17
N LEU A 15 15.39 -7.58 12.17
CA LEU A 15 14.89 -6.58 11.25
C LEU A 15 13.65 -7.06 10.49
N MET A 16 13.62 -8.33 10.05
CA MET A 16 12.41 -8.92 9.46
C MET A 16 11.24 -8.95 10.44
N LYS A 17 11.52 -9.33 11.70
CA LYS A 17 10.49 -9.37 12.75
C LYS A 17 9.94 -7.97 13.03
N MET A 18 10.81 -6.99 13.24
CA MET A 18 10.44 -5.58 13.44
C MET A 18 9.65 -5.03 12.23
N PHE A 19 10.15 -5.30 11.03
CA PHE A 19 9.51 -4.87 9.79
C PHE A 19 8.09 -5.42 9.68
N ASN A 20 7.89 -6.72 9.93
CA ASN A 20 6.57 -7.35 9.86
C ASN A 20 5.62 -6.85 10.95
N ALA A 21 6.13 -6.49 12.12
CA ALA A 21 5.32 -5.98 13.22
C ALA A 21 4.88 -4.52 13.02
N SER A 22 5.71 -3.69 12.35
CA SER A 22 5.49 -2.24 12.29
C SER A 22 5.19 -1.70 10.90
N LEU A 23 5.91 -2.16 9.87
CA LEU A 23 5.90 -1.55 8.53
C LEU A 23 5.16 -2.35 7.46
N ALA A 24 4.80 -3.62 7.71
CA ALA A 24 4.23 -4.50 6.70
C ALA A 24 2.93 -3.96 6.07
N ASN A 25 2.13 -3.23 6.85
CA ASN A 25 0.91 -2.59 6.37
C ASN A 25 1.15 -1.35 5.50
N VAL A 26 2.32 -0.70 5.66
CA VAL A 26 2.70 0.51 4.91
C VAL A 26 3.54 0.14 3.68
N TRP A 27 4.48 -0.80 3.86
CA TRP A 27 5.45 -1.19 2.83
C TRP A 27 5.75 -2.70 2.89
N PRO A 28 4.92 -3.57 2.33
CA PRO A 28 5.16 -5.01 2.37
C PRO A 28 6.47 -5.38 1.68
N ALA A 29 7.30 -6.19 2.35
CA ALA A 29 8.56 -6.67 1.80
C ALA A 29 8.77 -8.16 2.10
N THR A 30 9.41 -8.85 1.16
CA THR A 30 9.81 -10.25 1.33
C THR A 30 11.16 -10.36 2.03
N GLN A 31 11.43 -11.52 2.63
CA GLN A 31 12.73 -11.81 3.24
C GLN A 31 13.90 -11.56 2.27
N SER A 32 13.78 -12.01 1.01
CA SER A 32 14.81 -11.82 -0.01
C SER A 32 15.07 -10.33 -0.31
N GLN A 33 14.04 -9.51 -0.30
CA GLN A 33 14.18 -8.06 -0.48
C GLN A 33 14.92 -7.42 0.69
N VAL A 34 14.59 -7.80 1.93
CA VAL A 34 15.25 -7.28 3.14
C VAL A 34 16.75 -7.64 3.13
N TYR A 35 17.10 -8.91 2.88
CA TYR A 35 18.52 -9.32 2.85
C TYR A 35 19.26 -8.74 1.64
N GLY A 36 18.60 -8.62 0.50
CA GLY A 36 19.15 -7.94 -0.69
C GLY A 36 19.46 -6.47 -0.42
N GLU A 37 18.58 -5.79 0.30
CA GLU A 37 18.77 -4.39 0.68
C GLU A 37 19.89 -4.21 1.70
N LEU A 38 19.99 -5.07 2.72
CA LEU A 38 21.10 -5.06 3.66
C LEU A 38 22.45 -5.23 2.96
N THR A 39 22.51 -6.09 1.95
CA THR A 39 23.74 -6.28 1.15
C THR A 39 24.10 -5.01 0.38
N LYS A 40 23.13 -4.36 -0.27
CA LYS A 40 23.36 -3.10 -0.99
C LYS A 40 23.82 -1.98 -0.06
N LEU A 41 23.14 -1.80 1.07
CA LEU A 41 23.48 -0.78 2.06
C LEU A 41 24.87 -0.99 2.66
N THR A 42 25.26 -2.25 2.92
CA THR A 42 26.59 -2.59 3.39
C THR A 42 27.66 -2.31 2.31
N THR A 43 27.39 -2.63 1.05
CA THR A 43 28.29 -2.34 -0.08
C THR A 43 28.45 -0.83 -0.28
N ALA A 44 27.39 -0.06 -0.05
CA ALA A 44 27.40 1.41 -0.14
C ALA A 44 28.03 2.09 1.10
N GLY A 45 28.42 1.35 2.13
CA GLY A 45 29.00 1.91 3.37
C GLY A 45 27.99 2.59 4.29
N LEU A 46 26.68 2.47 3.99
CA LEU A 46 25.58 3.08 4.81
C LEU A 46 25.22 2.22 6.02
N VAL A 47 25.57 0.95 5.98
CA VAL A 47 25.40 -0.03 7.04
C VAL A 47 26.69 -0.84 7.18
N GLU A 48 27.07 -1.18 8.39
CA GLU A 48 28.21 -2.06 8.68
C GLU A 48 27.79 -3.31 9.46
N VAL A 49 28.63 -4.33 9.46
CA VAL A 49 28.47 -5.51 10.31
C VAL A 49 29.13 -5.21 11.66
N ALA A 50 28.34 -4.86 12.65
CA ALA A 50 28.83 -4.48 13.97
C ALA A 50 29.28 -5.69 14.82
N ALA A 51 28.64 -6.86 14.63
CA ALA A 51 29.01 -8.05 15.36
C ALA A 51 28.71 -9.35 14.57
N HIS A 52 29.40 -10.42 14.95
CA HIS A 52 29.15 -11.77 14.47
C HIS A 52 28.68 -12.63 15.66
N GLY A 53 27.44 -13.10 15.58
CA GLY A 53 26.86 -13.98 16.57
C GLY A 53 27.07 -15.47 16.26
N PRO A 54 26.53 -16.36 17.11
CA PRO A 54 26.59 -17.81 16.91
C PRO A 54 25.98 -18.22 15.54
N ARG A 55 26.51 -19.30 14.95
CA ARG A 55 26.06 -19.87 13.66
C ARG A 55 26.13 -18.92 12.47
N GLY A 56 27.07 -17.93 12.52
CA GLY A 56 27.26 -16.98 11.40
C GLY A 56 26.21 -15.85 11.35
N ARG A 57 25.42 -15.65 12.40
CA ARG A 57 24.50 -14.52 12.52
C ARG A 57 25.29 -13.21 12.46
N LYS A 58 24.89 -12.31 11.56
CA LYS A 58 25.45 -10.96 11.47
C LYS A 58 24.50 -9.98 12.13
N GLU A 59 25.06 -9.08 12.90
CA GLU A 59 24.38 -7.92 13.45
C GLU A 59 24.82 -6.68 12.68
N TYR A 60 23.86 -5.91 12.21
CA TYR A 60 24.07 -4.74 11.38
C TYR A 60 23.82 -3.47 12.18
N ALA A 61 24.63 -2.44 11.94
CA ALA A 61 24.47 -1.11 12.49
C ALA A 61 24.49 -0.06 11.38
N ILE A 62 23.73 1.03 11.57
CA ILE A 62 23.77 2.18 10.68
C ILE A 62 25.10 2.93 10.89
N THR A 63 25.73 3.39 9.79
CA THR A 63 26.92 4.26 9.86
C THR A 63 26.53 5.72 9.96
N GLY A 64 27.52 6.60 10.21
CA GLY A 64 27.29 8.04 10.15
C GLY A 64 26.77 8.51 8.77
N ASP A 65 27.33 7.95 7.69
CA ASP A 65 26.88 8.22 6.33
C ASP A 65 25.46 7.66 6.08
N GLY A 66 25.15 6.49 6.65
CA GLY A 66 23.80 5.92 6.60
C GLY A 66 22.77 6.79 7.30
N LEU A 67 23.13 7.40 8.45
CA LEU A 67 22.23 8.30 9.16
C LEU A 67 22.06 9.63 8.39
N ALA A 68 23.09 10.13 7.74
CA ALA A 68 23.01 11.31 6.88
C ALA A 68 22.11 11.06 5.66
N GLU A 69 22.26 9.89 5.01
CA GLU A 69 21.41 9.47 3.88
C GLU A 69 19.95 9.32 4.31
N LEU A 70 19.68 8.70 5.47
CA LEU A 70 18.32 8.60 6.00
C LEU A 70 17.68 9.98 6.22
N ARG A 71 18.43 10.92 6.81
CA ARG A 71 17.94 12.29 7.00
C ARG A 71 17.63 12.97 5.68
N HIS A 72 18.57 12.92 4.73
CA HIS A 72 18.37 13.46 3.38
C HIS A 72 17.12 12.90 2.72
N TRP A 73 16.94 11.58 2.77
CA TRP A 73 15.74 10.92 2.21
C TRP A 73 14.44 11.39 2.89
N LEU A 74 14.46 11.62 4.20
CA LEU A 74 13.27 12.03 4.96
C LEU A 74 12.87 13.49 4.71
N THR A 75 13.85 14.39 4.44
CA THR A 75 13.61 15.84 4.42
C THR A 75 13.74 16.49 3.05
N ASP A 76 14.59 15.95 2.18
CA ASP A 76 14.99 16.60 0.94
C ASP A 76 14.54 15.85 -0.31
N VAL A 77 14.10 14.58 -0.16
CA VAL A 77 13.62 13.76 -1.27
C VAL A 77 12.10 13.75 -1.28
N ASP A 78 11.50 14.27 -2.34
CA ASP A 78 10.06 14.19 -2.51
C ASP A 78 9.59 12.72 -2.60
N PRO A 79 8.46 12.37 -1.96
CA PRO A 79 7.86 11.05 -2.14
C PRO A 79 7.64 10.76 -3.63
N SER A 80 7.86 9.51 -4.04
CA SER A 80 7.66 9.08 -5.43
C SER A 80 6.29 9.53 -5.94
N GLY A 81 6.25 9.99 -7.19
CA GLY A 81 5.10 10.63 -7.83
C GLY A 81 3.75 9.91 -7.73
N PRO A 82 2.72 10.29 -8.49
CA PRO A 82 1.35 9.88 -8.26
C PRO A 82 1.19 8.36 -8.24
N GLN A 83 0.61 7.84 -7.16
CA GLN A 83 0.33 6.42 -7.03
C GLN A 83 -0.72 6.00 -8.07
N ARG A 84 -0.44 4.92 -8.80
CA ARG A 84 -1.40 4.31 -9.73
C ARG A 84 -2.50 3.63 -8.91
N HIS A 85 -3.74 4.06 -9.10
CA HIS A 85 -4.89 3.51 -8.40
C HIS A 85 -5.74 2.67 -9.36
N ASP A 86 -5.43 1.36 -9.47
CA ASP A 86 -6.12 0.42 -10.35
C ASP A 86 -7.65 0.41 -10.14
N GLY A 87 -8.09 0.44 -8.89
CA GLY A 87 -9.53 0.50 -8.54
C GLY A 87 -10.22 1.72 -9.12
N LEU A 88 -9.62 2.92 -9.00
CA LEU A 88 -10.19 4.14 -9.58
C LEU A 88 -10.14 4.12 -11.11
N LEU A 89 -9.09 3.57 -11.71
CA LEU A 89 -9.04 3.40 -13.17
C LEU A 89 -10.23 2.57 -13.67
N ARG A 90 -10.58 1.49 -12.98
CA ARG A 90 -11.73 0.64 -13.34
C ARG A 90 -13.06 1.38 -13.24
N VAL A 91 -13.22 2.29 -12.29
CA VAL A 91 -14.45 3.07 -12.12
C VAL A 91 -14.80 3.87 -13.38
N PHE A 92 -13.80 4.42 -14.09
CA PHE A 92 -14.03 5.14 -15.36
C PHE A 92 -14.67 4.26 -16.44
N PHE A 93 -14.54 2.95 -16.35
CA PHE A 93 -15.01 2.00 -17.36
C PHE A 93 -16.19 1.14 -16.89
N LEU A 94 -16.73 1.36 -15.69
CA LEU A 94 -17.86 0.59 -15.17
C LEU A 94 -19.15 0.73 -16.02
N GLY A 95 -19.25 1.77 -16.84
CA GLY A 95 -20.36 1.94 -17.79
C GLY A 95 -20.48 0.82 -18.85
N ILE A 96 -19.42 0.02 -19.07
CA ILE A 96 -19.42 -1.10 -20.04
C ILE A 96 -20.15 -2.33 -19.47
N VAL A 97 -20.11 -2.51 -18.16
CA VAL A 97 -20.80 -3.62 -17.46
C VAL A 97 -22.24 -3.21 -17.07
N THR A 98 -23.03 -4.17 -16.60
CA THR A 98 -24.37 -3.87 -16.09
C THR A 98 -24.31 -3.03 -14.81
N PRO A 99 -25.35 -2.23 -14.48
CA PRO A 99 -25.40 -1.49 -13.21
C PRO A 99 -25.24 -2.39 -11.99
N LEU A 100 -25.76 -3.61 -12.03
CA LEU A 100 -25.65 -4.58 -10.94
C LEU A 100 -24.20 -5.06 -10.76
N GLU A 101 -23.50 -5.35 -11.85
CA GLU A 101 -22.08 -5.73 -11.81
C GLU A 101 -21.20 -4.58 -11.30
N ALA A 102 -21.47 -3.34 -11.77
CA ALA A 102 -20.79 -2.15 -11.29
C ALA A 102 -21.01 -1.92 -9.79
N GLN A 103 -22.24 -2.05 -9.32
CA GLN A 103 -22.60 -1.95 -7.92
C GLN A 103 -21.90 -3.04 -7.09
N THR A 104 -21.94 -4.28 -7.53
CA THR A 104 -21.28 -5.41 -6.87
C THR A 104 -19.76 -5.17 -6.74
N PHE A 105 -19.12 -4.67 -7.79
CA PHE A 105 -17.70 -4.31 -7.75
C PHE A 105 -17.42 -3.26 -6.67
N LEU A 106 -18.22 -2.19 -6.60
CA LEU A 106 -18.03 -1.10 -5.64
C LEU A 106 -18.31 -1.54 -4.20
N LEU A 107 -19.36 -2.33 -3.97
CA LEU A 107 -19.64 -2.89 -2.64
C LEU A 107 -18.49 -3.81 -2.18
N HIS A 108 -17.91 -4.59 -3.08
CA HIS A 108 -16.73 -5.39 -2.75
C HIS A 108 -15.50 -4.52 -2.41
N GLN A 109 -15.33 -3.35 -3.05
CA GLN A 109 -14.29 -2.39 -2.62
C GLN A 109 -14.57 -1.84 -1.21
N ALA A 110 -15.84 -1.52 -0.89
CA ALA A 110 -16.23 -1.09 0.45
C ALA A 110 -15.92 -2.15 1.51
N GLU A 111 -16.28 -3.41 1.25
CA GLU A 111 -15.97 -4.51 2.16
C GLU A 111 -14.45 -4.73 2.35
N ARG A 112 -13.67 -4.57 1.29
CA ARG A 112 -12.19 -4.65 1.40
C ARG A 112 -11.64 -3.56 2.29
N ALA A 113 -12.12 -2.32 2.12
CA ALA A 113 -11.72 -1.19 2.94
C ALA A 113 -12.10 -1.40 4.41
N ALA A 114 -13.33 -1.89 4.67
CA ALA A 114 -13.79 -2.21 6.02
C ALA A 114 -12.94 -3.30 6.68
N ARG A 115 -12.64 -4.41 5.98
CA ARG A 115 -11.77 -5.47 6.50
C ARG A 115 -10.37 -4.96 6.81
N TYR A 116 -9.80 -4.13 5.93
CA TYR A 116 -8.50 -3.53 6.18
C TYR A 116 -8.51 -2.61 7.39
N ARG A 117 -9.57 -1.80 7.55
CA ARG A 117 -9.76 -0.97 8.76
C ARG A 117 -9.79 -1.81 10.02
N THR A 118 -10.57 -2.90 10.06
CA THR A 118 -10.59 -3.81 11.23
C THR A 118 -9.21 -4.37 11.54
N THR A 119 -8.42 -4.76 10.51
CA THR A 119 -7.03 -5.20 10.73
C THR A 119 -6.17 -4.12 11.39
N LEU A 120 -6.37 -2.85 11.03
CA LEU A 120 -5.63 -1.73 11.63
C LEU A 120 -6.13 -1.41 13.06
N GLU A 121 -7.43 -1.54 13.31
CA GLU A 121 -8.03 -1.42 14.65
C GLU A 121 -7.50 -2.50 15.60
N ASP A 122 -7.45 -3.77 15.16
CA ASP A 122 -6.86 -4.87 15.89
C ASP A 122 -5.37 -4.62 16.19
N LEU A 123 -4.63 -4.03 15.23
CA LEU A 123 -3.24 -3.65 15.43
C LEU A 123 -3.11 -2.54 16.49
N ASP A 124 -3.97 -1.52 16.46
CA ASP A 124 -3.97 -0.43 17.45
C ASP A 124 -4.24 -0.94 18.87
N GLU A 125 -5.16 -1.90 19.00
CA GLU A 125 -5.51 -2.49 20.29
C GLU A 125 -4.44 -3.45 20.85
N THR A 126 -3.70 -4.12 19.97
CA THR A 126 -2.73 -5.17 20.38
C THR A 126 -1.29 -4.69 20.43
N ALA A 127 -0.96 -3.57 19.79
CA ALA A 127 0.38 -3.00 19.81
C ALA A 127 0.69 -2.35 21.17
N ASP A 128 1.92 -2.57 21.65
CA ASP A 128 2.45 -1.87 22.82
C ASP A 128 2.98 -0.50 22.36
N TRP A 129 2.17 0.53 22.57
CA TRP A 129 2.51 1.90 22.20
C TRP A 129 3.30 2.57 23.34
N ASP A 130 4.61 2.40 23.31
CA ASP A 130 5.54 3.05 24.22
C ASP A 130 6.00 4.44 23.72
N GLU A 131 7.03 5.01 24.34
CA GLU A 131 7.59 6.32 23.97
C GLU A 131 8.72 6.22 22.91
N GLU A 132 9.00 5.01 22.40
CA GLU A 132 10.02 4.83 21.36
C GLU A 132 9.58 5.44 20.02
N MET A 133 10.57 5.82 19.22
CA MET A 133 10.34 6.51 17.94
C MET A 133 9.40 5.73 17.02
N ILE A 134 9.57 4.43 16.86
CA ILE A 134 8.73 3.59 16.00
C ILE A 134 7.30 3.54 16.52
N SER A 135 7.09 3.47 17.83
CA SER A 135 5.76 3.47 18.44
C SER A 135 5.04 4.80 18.20
N VAL A 136 5.68 5.92 18.51
CA VAL A 136 5.07 7.25 18.34
C VAL A 136 4.74 7.57 16.88
N TYR A 137 5.72 7.43 15.98
CA TYR A 137 5.50 7.73 14.55
C TYR A 137 4.74 6.63 13.81
N GLY A 138 4.85 5.39 14.25
CA GLY A 138 4.05 4.27 13.77
C GLY A 138 2.56 4.48 14.03
N ARG A 139 2.18 5.01 15.21
CA ARG A 139 0.80 5.36 15.52
C ARG A 139 0.26 6.49 14.64
N ILE A 140 1.07 7.48 14.29
CA ILE A 140 0.69 8.53 13.33
C ILE A 140 0.40 7.93 11.95
N ALA A 141 1.24 6.99 11.48
CA ALA A 141 1.04 6.29 10.22
C ALA A 141 -0.21 5.38 10.25
N LEU A 142 -0.46 4.70 11.39
CA LEU A 142 -1.66 3.88 11.60
C LEU A 142 -2.94 4.73 11.50
N GLU A 143 -2.97 5.89 12.14
CA GLU A 143 -4.10 6.82 12.10
C GLU A 143 -4.40 7.27 10.66
N TYR A 144 -3.37 7.50 9.84
CA TYR A 144 -3.57 7.75 8.41
C TYR A 144 -4.28 6.57 7.73
N GLY A 145 -3.84 5.33 7.99
CA GLY A 145 -4.46 4.12 7.45
C GLY A 145 -5.92 3.96 7.84
N LEU A 146 -6.24 4.21 9.12
CA LEU A 146 -7.61 4.17 9.66
C LEU A 146 -8.52 5.18 8.97
N ARG A 147 -8.08 6.43 8.84
CA ARG A 147 -8.85 7.49 8.14
C ARG A 147 -9.04 7.19 6.67
N MET A 148 -7.98 6.76 5.98
CA MET A 148 -8.06 6.45 4.56
C MET A 148 -8.98 5.27 4.27
N SER A 149 -8.93 4.22 5.08
CA SER A 149 -9.81 3.05 4.91
C SER A 149 -11.29 3.40 5.18
N ALA A 150 -11.58 4.22 6.19
CA ALA A 150 -12.93 4.72 6.46
C ALA A 150 -13.47 5.57 5.30
N THR A 151 -12.66 6.52 4.80
CA THR A 151 -13.02 7.35 3.64
C THR A 151 -13.24 6.51 2.38
N GLN A 152 -12.41 5.50 2.16
CA GLN A 152 -12.53 4.60 1.00
C GLN A 152 -13.79 3.75 1.08
N GLU A 153 -14.15 3.26 2.27
CA GLU A 153 -15.40 2.52 2.49
C GLU A 153 -16.62 3.40 2.23
N GLU A 154 -16.65 4.60 2.80
CA GLU A 154 -17.74 5.57 2.62
C GLU A 154 -17.92 5.94 1.14
N TRP A 155 -16.82 6.29 0.48
CA TRP A 155 -16.82 6.60 -0.95
C TRP A 155 -17.32 5.43 -1.81
N ALA A 156 -16.88 4.21 -1.54
CA ALA A 156 -17.26 3.04 -2.32
C ALA A 156 -18.74 2.69 -2.16
N ARG A 157 -19.33 2.86 -0.97
CA ARG A 157 -20.76 2.72 -0.72
C ARG A 157 -21.56 3.79 -1.46
N TRP A 158 -21.17 5.05 -1.34
CA TRP A 158 -21.78 6.14 -2.08
C TRP A 158 -21.72 5.89 -3.61
N ALA A 159 -20.57 5.48 -4.13
CA ALA A 159 -20.42 5.18 -5.55
C ALA A 159 -21.28 3.99 -6.00
N ALA A 160 -21.48 2.97 -5.14
CA ALA A 160 -22.37 1.85 -5.42
C ALA A 160 -23.84 2.28 -5.57
N ASP A 161 -24.27 3.30 -4.83
CA ASP A 161 -25.61 3.89 -5.00
C ASP A 161 -25.67 4.75 -6.27
N GLU A 162 -24.62 5.54 -6.56
CA GLU A 162 -24.55 6.40 -7.74
C GLU A 162 -24.62 5.64 -9.06
N VAL A 163 -23.95 4.48 -9.19
CA VAL A 163 -23.98 3.69 -10.43
C VAL A 163 -25.35 3.09 -10.73
N THR A 164 -26.25 3.04 -9.76
CA THR A 164 -27.64 2.62 -9.94
C THR A 164 -28.60 3.80 -10.19
N SER A 165 -28.11 5.03 -10.16
CA SER A 165 -28.91 6.24 -10.45
C SER A 165 -29.44 6.23 -11.88
N ALA A 166 -30.54 6.96 -12.12
CA ALA A 166 -31.12 7.08 -13.45
C ALA A 166 -30.13 7.65 -14.49
N LYS A 167 -29.28 8.59 -14.06
CA LYS A 167 -28.23 9.19 -14.92
C LYS A 167 -27.16 8.17 -15.31
N ALA A 168 -26.69 7.37 -14.36
CA ALA A 168 -25.68 6.35 -14.60
C ALA A 168 -26.23 5.22 -15.49
N ARG A 169 -27.45 4.78 -15.26
CA ARG A 169 -28.14 3.77 -16.11
C ARG A 169 -28.21 4.22 -17.55
N LYS A 170 -28.66 5.46 -17.80
CA LYS A 170 -28.74 6.04 -19.14
C LYS A 170 -27.37 6.12 -19.81
N ALA A 171 -26.33 6.53 -19.08
CA ALA A 171 -24.97 6.57 -19.61
C ALA A 171 -24.44 5.17 -19.97
N SER A 172 -24.72 4.15 -19.16
CA SER A 172 -24.35 2.75 -19.43
C SER A 172 -25.10 2.16 -20.62
N GLU A 173 -26.37 2.49 -20.82
CA GLU A 173 -27.15 2.08 -21.99
C GLU A 173 -26.55 2.64 -23.28
N LEU A 174 -26.29 3.94 -23.31
CA LEU A 174 -25.66 4.61 -24.44
C LEU A 174 -24.27 4.04 -24.79
N ALA A 175 -23.47 3.74 -23.76
CA ALA A 175 -22.14 3.14 -23.96
C ALA A 175 -22.22 1.75 -24.59
N ARG A 176 -23.17 0.93 -24.14
CA ARG A 176 -23.40 -0.43 -24.67
C ARG A 176 -23.96 -0.43 -26.09
N GLU A 177 -24.87 0.50 -26.40
CA GLU A 177 -25.41 0.69 -27.76
C GLU A 177 -24.28 1.02 -28.75
N ARG A 178 -23.44 2.02 -28.44
CA ARG A 178 -22.29 2.39 -29.27
C ARG A 178 -21.31 1.23 -29.49
N HIS A 179 -21.10 0.40 -28.44
CA HIS A 179 -20.23 -0.75 -28.57
C HIS A 179 -20.82 -1.82 -29.49
N LYS A 180 -22.13 -2.07 -29.44
CA LYS A 180 -22.82 -3.00 -30.35
C LYS A 180 -22.73 -2.52 -31.79
N GLU A 181 -23.05 -1.25 -32.04
CA GLU A 181 -22.99 -0.64 -33.40
C GLU A 181 -21.59 -0.80 -33.99
N ARG A 182 -20.54 -0.55 -33.21
CA ARG A 182 -19.16 -0.69 -33.69
C ARG A 182 -18.82 -2.15 -34.02
N THR A 183 -19.23 -3.10 -33.18
CA THR A 183 -18.98 -4.53 -33.40
C THR A 183 -19.75 -5.06 -34.61
N GLU A 184 -20.93 -4.52 -34.89
CA GLU A 184 -21.71 -4.87 -36.07
C GLU A 184 -21.10 -4.30 -37.38
N GLN A 185 -20.57 -3.09 -37.34
CA GLN A 185 -19.84 -2.47 -38.46
C GLN A 185 -18.55 -3.23 -38.81
N GLU A 186 -17.73 -3.59 -37.77
CA GLU A 186 -16.52 -4.38 -37.97
C GLU A 186 -16.81 -5.74 -38.65
N LYS A 187 -17.91 -6.41 -38.27
CA LYS A 187 -18.35 -7.69 -38.88
C LYS A 187 -18.88 -7.55 -40.31
N GLN A 188 -19.33 -6.35 -40.69
CA GLN A 188 -19.80 -6.10 -42.08
C GLN A 188 -18.64 -5.76 -43.02
N GLU A 189 -17.57 -5.14 -42.48
CA GLU A 189 -16.36 -4.83 -43.23
C GLU A 189 -15.47 -6.03 -43.51
N GLU A 190 -15.56 -7.10 -42.67
CA GLU A 190 -14.82 -8.38 -42.83
C GLU A 190 -15.51 -9.38 -43.81
N LYS A 191 -16.68 -9.03 -44.36
CA LYS A 191 -17.42 -9.89 -45.32
C LYS A 191 -17.32 -9.38 -46.76
#